data_2396eaf23f3152c047207320ef2bf49d
#
_entry.id   2396eaf23f3152c047207320ef2bf49d
#
_cell.length_a   1.000
_cell.length_b   1.000
_cell.length_c   1.000
_cell.angle_alpha   90.00
_cell.angle_beta   90.00
_cell.angle_gamma   90.00
#
_symmetry.space_group_name_H-M   'P 1'
#
loop_
_entity.id
_entity.type
_entity.pdbx_description
1 polymer ?
#
loop_
_entity_poly.entity_id
_entity_poly.type
_entity_poly.pdbx_seq_one_letter_code
_entity_poly.pdbx_strand_id
1 'polypeptide(L)'
;VETGKAVIRIEKVIRAQDENSDGVEEIRELLSAVQQGAIRFGFKKNRGLGRLRINKVYKWEFASGKENAEDWVCYCSETEEERRKRPGCLWKDWEKQEVSAQKYVSITIPLKLTGGISIRKYSTRPEEADFEQLTIQQIFENGEEKQSVPVIPGTSWAGAVRSRTKKLLKDLNCSEEAAERMINGWFGYVDGKAGEGKKK
;
A
#
# COMPACT_ATOMS: atom_id res chain seq x y z
N VAL A 1 5.99 10.06 -9.84
CA VAL A 1 4.97 9.08 -9.39
C VAL A 1 3.63 9.72 -9.64
N GLU A 2 2.84 9.14 -10.53
CA GLU A 2 1.50 9.62 -10.80
C GLU A 2 0.53 9.06 -9.77
N THR A 3 -0.33 9.91 -9.25
CA THR A 3 -1.47 9.52 -8.45
C THR A 3 -2.70 9.51 -9.35
N GLY A 4 -3.53 8.50 -9.24
CA GLY A 4 -4.70 8.32 -10.08
C GLY A 4 -5.89 7.81 -9.28
N LYS A 5 -7.07 7.85 -9.89
CA LYS A 5 -8.28 7.19 -9.37
C LYS A 5 -8.43 5.85 -10.07
N ALA A 6 -8.77 4.82 -9.32
CA ALA A 6 -9.05 3.49 -9.84
C ALA A 6 -10.34 2.96 -9.22
N VAL A 7 -11.04 2.10 -9.96
CA VAL A 7 -12.15 1.29 -9.47
C VAL A 7 -11.67 -0.14 -9.36
N ILE A 8 -11.85 -0.74 -8.19
CA ILE A 8 -11.52 -2.15 -7.96
C ILE A 8 -12.84 -2.87 -7.72
N ARG A 9 -13.07 -3.93 -8.48
CA ARG A 9 -14.20 -4.84 -8.30
C ARG A 9 -13.72 -6.10 -7.60
N ILE A 10 -14.43 -6.49 -6.55
CA ILE A 10 -14.20 -7.72 -5.80
C ILE A 10 -15.49 -8.54 -5.89
N GLU A 11 -15.37 -9.77 -6.32
CA GLU A 11 -16.49 -10.71 -6.38
C GLU A 11 -16.18 -11.90 -5.46
N LYS A 12 -17.14 -12.28 -4.64
CA LYS A 12 -17.06 -13.49 -3.84
C LYS A 12 -18.32 -14.32 -4.06
N VAL A 13 -18.13 -15.54 -4.45
CA VAL A 13 -19.19 -16.55 -4.56
C VAL A 13 -19.16 -17.40 -3.29
N ILE A 14 -20.24 -17.37 -2.52
CA ILE A 14 -20.41 -18.20 -1.33
C ILE A 14 -21.23 -19.42 -1.74
N ARG A 15 -20.69 -20.62 -1.55
CA ARG A 15 -21.39 -21.87 -1.82
C ARG A 15 -22.19 -22.31 -0.59
N ALA A 16 -23.31 -22.99 -0.80
CA ALA A 16 -24.16 -23.49 0.28
C ALA A 16 -23.44 -24.41 1.28
N GLN A 17 -22.29 -24.96 0.90
CA GLN A 17 -21.46 -25.81 1.76
C GLN A 17 -20.52 -25.01 2.69
N ASP A 18 -20.37 -23.71 2.45
CA ASP A 18 -19.47 -22.82 3.22
C ASP A 18 -20.26 -22.03 4.29
N GLU A 19 -21.23 -22.68 4.96
CA GLU A 19 -22.15 -22.05 5.92
C GLU A 19 -21.47 -21.25 7.05
N ASN A 20 -20.19 -21.49 7.30
CA ASN A 20 -19.39 -20.78 8.33
C ASN A 20 -18.56 -19.60 7.80
N SER A 21 -18.60 -19.29 6.50
CA SER A 21 -17.82 -18.19 5.93
C SER A 21 -18.70 -16.95 5.80
N ASP A 22 -18.51 -15.99 6.71
CA ASP A 22 -19.05 -14.64 6.53
C ASP A 22 -18.25 -13.91 5.45
N GLY A 23 -18.67 -14.11 4.19
CA GLY A 23 -17.99 -13.52 3.04
C GLY A 23 -17.96 -12.00 3.06
N VAL A 24 -18.91 -11.37 3.73
CA VAL A 24 -18.98 -9.92 3.91
C VAL A 24 -17.90 -9.47 4.87
N GLU A 25 -17.70 -10.23 5.94
CA GLU A 25 -16.71 -9.90 6.97
C GLU A 25 -15.28 -10.04 6.46
N GLU A 26 -14.98 -11.06 5.67
CA GLU A 26 -13.67 -11.22 5.02
C GLU A 26 -13.36 -10.07 4.07
N ILE A 27 -14.33 -9.61 3.29
CA ILE A 27 -14.18 -8.45 2.41
C ILE A 27 -13.97 -7.17 3.24
N ARG A 28 -14.67 -7.01 4.34
CA ARG A 28 -14.52 -5.89 5.28
C ARG A 28 -13.11 -5.83 5.85
N GLU A 29 -12.57 -6.96 6.28
CA GLU A 29 -11.18 -7.06 6.76
C GLU A 29 -10.17 -6.69 5.68
N LEU A 30 -10.36 -7.20 4.47
CA LEU A 30 -9.50 -6.88 3.33
C LEU A 30 -9.51 -5.38 3.02
N LEU A 31 -10.68 -4.77 2.92
CA LEU A 31 -10.83 -3.34 2.66
C LEU A 31 -10.20 -2.49 3.77
N SER A 32 -10.43 -2.86 5.01
CA SER A 32 -9.84 -2.18 6.18
C SER A 32 -8.32 -2.28 6.19
N ALA A 33 -7.75 -3.43 5.84
CA ALA A 33 -6.31 -3.62 5.70
C ALA A 33 -5.71 -2.78 4.56
N VAL A 34 -6.43 -2.60 3.45
CA VAL A 34 -6.04 -1.70 2.36
C VAL A 34 -6.05 -0.24 2.84
N GLN A 35 -7.13 0.21 3.49
CA GLN A 35 -7.28 1.56 3.99
C GLN A 35 -6.18 1.95 5.00
N GLN A 36 -5.86 1.04 5.88
CA GLN A 36 -4.81 1.22 6.89
C GLN A 36 -3.39 1.10 6.31
N GLY A 37 -3.27 0.69 5.04
CA GLY A 37 -1.99 0.56 4.34
C GLY A 37 -1.20 -0.69 4.71
N ALA A 38 -1.83 -1.67 5.36
CA ALA A 38 -1.28 -3.00 5.59
C ALA A 38 -1.11 -3.76 4.26
N ILE A 39 -2.04 -3.55 3.33
CA ILE A 39 -1.95 -4.07 1.96
C ILE A 39 -1.54 -2.94 1.03
N ARG A 40 -0.50 -3.18 0.24
CA ARG A 40 0.03 -2.24 -0.75
C ARG A 40 0.11 -2.90 -2.11
N PHE A 41 -0.15 -2.14 -3.16
CA PHE A 41 -0.20 -2.63 -4.53
C PHE A 41 1.03 -2.20 -5.34
N GLY A 42 1.41 -3.02 -6.31
CA GLY A 42 2.45 -2.69 -7.26
C GLY A 42 3.88 -2.86 -6.76
N PHE A 43 4.81 -2.27 -7.50
CA PHE A 43 6.25 -2.33 -7.25
C PHE A 43 6.70 -1.28 -6.21
N LYS A 44 7.87 -1.50 -5.64
CA LYS A 44 8.53 -0.53 -4.72
C LYS A 44 7.74 -0.22 -3.45
N LYS A 45 7.01 -1.21 -2.93
CA LYS A 45 6.22 -1.10 -1.69
C LYS A 45 7.05 -0.60 -0.50
N ASN A 46 8.32 -1.01 -0.42
CA ASN A 46 9.27 -0.58 0.62
C ASN A 46 9.70 0.89 0.49
N ARG A 47 9.36 1.54 -0.64
CA ARG A 47 9.60 2.98 -0.86
C ARG A 47 8.39 3.85 -0.50
N GLY A 48 7.39 3.28 0.16
CA GLY A 48 6.15 3.98 0.52
C GLY A 48 5.12 4.06 -0.61
N LEU A 49 5.38 3.42 -1.76
CA LEU A 49 4.46 3.41 -2.90
C LEU A 49 3.39 2.33 -2.76
N GLY A 50 2.34 2.43 -3.57
CA GLY A 50 1.28 1.44 -3.65
C GLY A 50 0.23 1.55 -2.54
N ARG A 51 0.19 2.64 -1.81
CA ARG A 51 -0.85 2.91 -0.83
C ARG A 51 -2.11 3.38 -1.55
N LEU A 52 -3.24 2.78 -1.22
CA LEU A 52 -4.54 3.18 -1.72
C LEU A 52 -5.35 3.81 -0.58
N ARG A 53 -6.15 4.79 -0.93
CA ARG A 53 -7.19 5.34 -0.07
C ARG A 53 -8.55 5.01 -0.69
N ILE A 54 -9.41 4.40 0.10
CA ILE A 54 -10.75 4.03 -0.34
C ILE A 54 -11.67 5.21 -0.06
N ASN A 55 -12.28 5.76 -1.10
CA ASN A 55 -13.18 6.90 -0.97
C ASN A 55 -14.63 6.47 -0.78
N LYS A 56 -15.08 5.44 -1.52
CA LYS A 56 -16.45 4.92 -1.47
C LYS A 56 -16.43 3.43 -1.75
N VAL A 57 -17.26 2.69 -1.05
CA VAL A 57 -17.49 1.27 -1.28
C VAL A 57 -18.96 1.08 -1.63
N TYR A 58 -19.21 0.33 -2.68
CA TYR A 58 -20.54 -0.08 -3.07
C TYR A 58 -20.62 -1.60 -2.91
N LYS A 59 -21.73 -2.09 -2.35
CA LYS A 59 -21.97 -3.50 -2.09
C LYS A 59 -23.29 -3.91 -2.72
N TRP A 60 -23.27 -5.05 -3.38
CA TRP A 60 -24.47 -5.72 -3.90
C TRP A 60 -24.41 -7.16 -3.46
N GLU A 61 -25.50 -7.66 -2.93
CA GLU A 61 -25.66 -9.05 -2.47
C GLU A 61 -26.81 -9.68 -3.25
N PHE A 62 -26.54 -10.86 -3.80
CA PHE A 62 -27.53 -11.62 -4.55
C PHE A 62 -27.63 -13.00 -3.93
N ALA A 63 -28.80 -13.34 -3.39
CA ALA A 63 -29.04 -14.68 -2.88
C ALA A 63 -29.35 -15.66 -4.02
N SER A 64 -28.98 -16.92 -3.85
CA SER A 64 -29.37 -17.97 -4.80
C SER A 64 -30.84 -18.27 -4.65
N GLY A 65 -31.60 -18.26 -5.77
CA GLY A 65 -33.02 -18.60 -5.81
C GLY A 65 -33.70 -18.03 -7.03
N LYS A 66 -34.82 -18.61 -7.44
CA LYS A 66 -35.54 -18.16 -8.64
C LYS A 66 -36.04 -16.73 -8.51
N GLU A 67 -36.43 -16.29 -7.32
CA GLU A 67 -36.95 -14.94 -7.06
C GLU A 67 -35.87 -13.86 -7.19
N ASN A 68 -34.60 -14.23 -7.01
CA ASN A 68 -33.49 -13.29 -7.09
C ASN A 68 -32.73 -13.35 -8.42
N ALA A 69 -33.07 -14.27 -9.31
CA ALA A 69 -32.42 -14.43 -10.61
C ALA A 69 -32.67 -13.22 -11.52
N GLU A 70 -33.87 -12.65 -11.48
CA GLU A 70 -34.22 -11.46 -12.24
C GLU A 70 -33.38 -10.25 -11.83
N ASP A 71 -33.20 -10.04 -10.53
CA ASP A 71 -32.39 -8.94 -10.00
C ASP A 71 -30.91 -9.06 -10.40
N TRP A 72 -30.38 -10.28 -10.39
CA TRP A 72 -29.04 -10.57 -10.90
C TRP A 72 -28.90 -10.31 -12.39
N VAL A 73 -29.87 -10.72 -13.19
CA VAL A 73 -29.88 -10.48 -14.65
C VAL A 73 -29.94 -8.99 -14.94
N CYS A 74 -30.82 -8.25 -14.25
CA CYS A 74 -30.89 -6.79 -14.36
C CYS A 74 -29.55 -6.14 -14.00
N TYR A 75 -28.96 -6.52 -12.88
CA TYR A 75 -27.64 -6.02 -12.47
C TYR A 75 -26.56 -6.29 -13.52
N CYS A 76 -26.57 -7.47 -14.15
CA CYS A 76 -25.58 -7.79 -15.18
C CYS A 76 -25.72 -6.93 -16.44
N SER A 77 -26.94 -6.51 -16.78
CA SER A 77 -27.25 -5.67 -17.95
C SER A 77 -27.02 -4.19 -17.71
N GLU A 78 -26.96 -3.74 -16.45
CA GLU A 78 -26.80 -2.35 -16.07
C GLU A 78 -25.36 -1.85 -16.26
N THR A 79 -25.24 -0.57 -16.56
CA THR A 79 -23.96 0.15 -16.52
C THR A 79 -23.48 0.38 -15.09
N GLU A 80 -22.20 0.69 -14.93
CA GLU A 80 -21.62 1.05 -13.62
C GLU A 80 -22.36 2.20 -12.93
N GLU A 81 -22.81 3.19 -13.71
CA GLU A 81 -23.53 4.35 -13.17
C GLU A 81 -24.92 3.96 -12.66
N GLU A 82 -25.62 3.10 -13.37
CA GLU A 82 -26.94 2.59 -12.96
C GLU A 82 -26.84 1.73 -11.71
N ARG A 83 -25.86 0.83 -11.64
CA ARG A 83 -25.60 0.01 -10.44
C ARG A 83 -25.37 0.85 -9.20
N ARG A 84 -24.64 1.97 -9.34
CA ARG A 84 -24.36 2.90 -8.21
C ARG A 84 -25.59 3.69 -7.76
N LYS A 85 -26.63 3.76 -8.57
CA LYS A 85 -27.92 4.40 -8.23
C LYS A 85 -28.90 3.45 -7.52
N ARG A 86 -28.61 2.15 -7.49
CA ARG A 86 -29.47 1.18 -6.79
C ARG A 86 -29.58 1.56 -5.30
N PRO A 87 -30.78 1.50 -4.71
CA PRO A 87 -31.00 1.89 -3.33
C PRO A 87 -30.17 0.97 -2.39
N GLY A 88 -29.57 1.57 -1.38
CA GLY A 88 -28.81 0.83 -0.37
C GLY A 88 -27.42 0.30 -0.81
N CYS A 89 -27.00 0.53 -2.05
CA CYS A 89 -25.72 0.01 -2.53
C CYS A 89 -24.49 0.67 -1.89
N LEU A 90 -24.59 1.90 -1.37
CA LEU A 90 -23.49 2.56 -0.69
C LEU A 90 -23.25 1.92 0.68
N TRP A 91 -22.13 1.21 0.81
CA TRP A 91 -21.76 0.57 2.06
C TRP A 91 -21.01 1.56 2.96
N LYS A 92 -21.67 2.06 3.99
CA LYS A 92 -21.12 3.10 4.90
C LYS A 92 -20.24 2.50 6.00
N ASP A 93 -20.62 1.33 6.53
CA ASP A 93 -19.99 0.71 7.68
C ASP A 93 -18.97 -0.38 7.28
N TRP A 94 -18.29 -0.18 6.16
CA TRP A 94 -17.34 -1.15 5.65
C TRP A 94 -16.00 -1.14 6.39
N GLU A 95 -15.64 -0.02 7.01
CA GLU A 95 -14.35 0.13 7.69
C GLU A 95 -14.42 -0.42 9.12
N LYS A 96 -13.56 -1.38 9.43
CA LYS A 96 -13.33 -1.82 10.80
C LYS A 96 -12.33 -0.91 11.48
N GLN A 97 -12.62 -0.47 12.69
CA GLN A 97 -11.69 0.32 13.50
C GLN A 97 -10.48 -0.51 13.96
N GLU A 98 -10.65 -1.81 14.17
CA GLU A 98 -9.59 -2.73 14.56
C GLU A 98 -9.44 -3.85 13.52
N VAL A 99 -8.38 -3.80 12.74
CA VAL A 99 -7.93 -4.96 11.97
C VAL A 99 -7.14 -5.85 12.91
N SER A 100 -7.54 -7.12 12.97
CA SER A 100 -6.93 -8.17 13.81
C SER A 100 -5.41 -8.09 13.83
N ALA A 101 -4.84 -8.20 15.02
CA ALA A 101 -3.45 -8.02 15.43
C ALA A 101 -2.42 -8.08 14.28
N GLN A 102 -2.09 -6.94 13.76
CA GLN A 102 -1.01 -6.81 12.80
C GLN A 102 0.31 -7.16 13.50
N LYS A 103 1.02 -8.15 12.97
CA LYS A 103 2.32 -8.58 13.48
C LYS A 103 3.43 -7.56 13.17
N TYR A 104 3.15 -6.26 13.32
CA TYR A 104 4.14 -5.22 13.14
C TYR A 104 3.99 -4.13 14.21
N VAL A 105 5.11 -3.50 14.53
CA VAL A 105 5.15 -2.32 15.38
C VAL A 105 5.23 -1.09 14.48
N SER A 106 4.35 -0.11 14.71
CA SER A 106 4.41 1.19 14.06
C SER A 106 4.98 2.22 15.04
N ILE A 107 6.03 2.91 14.62
CA ILE A 107 6.63 4.01 15.38
C ILE A 107 6.51 5.28 14.54
N THR A 108 5.80 6.27 15.05
CA THR A 108 5.69 7.59 14.41
C THR A 108 6.62 8.56 15.12
N ILE A 109 7.60 9.08 14.38
CA ILE A 109 8.58 10.03 14.91
C ILE A 109 8.40 11.36 14.16
N PRO A 110 7.93 12.44 14.83
CA PRO A 110 7.92 13.76 14.23
C PRO A 110 9.35 14.29 14.12
N LEU A 111 9.76 14.68 12.92
CA LEU A 111 11.10 15.18 12.65
C LEU A 111 11.02 16.62 12.11
N LYS A 112 11.95 17.46 12.55
CA LYS A 112 12.14 18.79 12.01
C LYS A 112 13.53 18.87 11.37
N LEU A 113 13.59 19.26 10.11
CA LEU A 113 14.85 19.54 9.44
C LEU A 113 15.45 20.84 9.98
N THR A 114 16.69 20.79 10.46
CA THR A 114 17.44 21.96 10.95
C THR A 114 18.52 22.42 9.98
N GLY A 115 18.74 21.66 8.89
CA GLY A 115 19.71 21.94 7.85
C GLY A 115 19.20 21.52 6.48
N GLY A 116 19.99 21.76 5.45
CA GLY A 116 19.68 21.34 4.08
C GLY A 116 19.74 19.82 3.94
N ILE A 117 18.79 19.27 3.21
CA ILE A 117 18.82 17.88 2.75
C ILE A 117 18.67 17.87 1.24
N SER A 118 19.49 17.07 0.55
CA SER A 118 19.41 16.91 -0.89
C SER A 118 19.31 15.43 -1.23
N ILE A 119 18.25 15.04 -1.92
CA ILE A 119 18.04 13.70 -2.43
C ILE A 119 17.87 13.81 -3.93
N ARG A 120 18.81 13.24 -4.67
CA ARG A 120 18.85 13.34 -6.12
C ARG A 120 17.71 12.58 -6.79
N LYS A 121 17.08 13.26 -7.72
CA LYS A 121 16.34 12.64 -8.80
C LYS A 121 17.33 12.37 -9.94
N TYR A 122 17.59 11.12 -10.24
CA TYR A 122 18.39 10.79 -11.40
C TYR A 122 17.55 10.98 -12.66
N SER A 123 17.99 11.86 -13.54
CA SER A 123 17.47 12.02 -14.88
C SER A 123 18.39 11.31 -15.89
N THR A 124 17.77 10.67 -16.89
CA THR A 124 18.48 10.12 -18.05
C THR A 124 18.52 11.09 -19.22
N ARG A 125 17.96 12.29 -19.05
CA ARG A 125 17.89 13.31 -20.10
C ARG A 125 19.08 14.25 -19.99
N PRO A 126 19.88 14.39 -21.07
CA PRO A 126 21.08 15.25 -21.07
C PRO A 126 20.80 16.73 -20.84
N GLU A 127 19.55 17.16 -21.04
CA GLU A 127 19.10 18.56 -20.98
C GLU A 127 18.63 18.97 -19.58
N GLU A 128 18.47 18.01 -18.67
CA GLU A 128 18.02 18.28 -17.30
C GLU A 128 19.21 18.57 -16.39
N ALA A 129 19.01 19.43 -15.39
CA ALA A 129 20.05 19.77 -14.42
C ALA A 129 20.64 18.54 -13.73
N ASP A 130 21.94 18.50 -13.53
CA ASP A 130 22.67 17.39 -12.89
C ASP A 130 22.18 17.10 -11.46
N PHE A 131 21.48 18.04 -10.85
CA PHE A 131 21.02 18.00 -9.48
C PHE A 131 19.58 18.52 -9.35
N GLU A 132 18.62 17.64 -9.47
CA GLU A 132 17.24 17.93 -9.07
C GLU A 132 16.90 17.25 -7.75
N GLN A 133 16.19 17.97 -6.88
CA GLN A 133 15.62 17.38 -5.68
C GLN A 133 14.50 16.39 -6.07
N LEU A 134 14.54 15.21 -5.48
CA LEU A 134 13.46 14.24 -5.66
C LEU A 134 12.15 14.78 -5.07
N THR A 135 11.15 14.86 -5.91
CA THR A 135 9.79 15.29 -5.55
C THR A 135 8.77 14.23 -5.92
N ILE A 136 7.62 14.26 -5.26
CA ILE A 136 6.42 13.53 -5.67
C ILE A 136 5.29 14.52 -5.93
N GLN A 137 4.39 14.15 -6.83
CA GLN A 137 3.14 14.87 -7.02
C GLN A 137 2.17 14.44 -5.91
N GLN A 138 1.74 15.38 -5.09
CA GLN A 138 0.72 15.15 -4.09
C GLN A 138 -0.61 15.77 -4.56
N ILE A 139 -1.68 14.97 -4.53
CA ILE A 139 -3.03 15.46 -4.77
C ILE A 139 -3.62 15.79 -3.40
N PHE A 140 -4.05 17.03 -3.22
CA PHE A 140 -4.78 17.44 -2.02
C PHE A 140 -6.22 16.95 -2.07
N GLU A 141 -6.88 16.88 -0.91
CA GLU A 141 -8.21 16.28 -0.75
C GLU A 141 -9.30 16.91 -1.63
N ASN A 142 -9.12 18.16 -2.02
CA ASN A 142 -10.03 18.93 -2.89
C ASN A 142 -9.91 18.56 -4.38
N GLY A 143 -8.93 17.77 -4.77
CA GLY A 143 -8.78 17.28 -6.15
C GLY A 143 -8.25 18.29 -7.17
N GLU A 144 -7.94 19.52 -6.75
CA GLU A 144 -7.69 20.63 -7.69
C GLU A 144 -6.22 21.00 -7.92
N GLU A 145 -5.28 20.65 -7.05
CA GLU A 145 -3.88 21.00 -7.28
C GLU A 145 -2.93 19.82 -7.10
N LYS A 146 -2.13 19.57 -8.13
CA LYS A 146 -0.95 18.71 -8.07
C LYS A 146 0.23 19.55 -7.60
N GLN A 147 0.61 19.46 -6.36
CA GLN A 147 1.81 20.11 -5.87
C GLN A 147 2.99 19.14 -5.85
N SER A 148 4.14 19.63 -6.35
CA SER A 148 5.39 18.89 -6.29
C SER A 148 6.03 19.08 -4.92
N VAL A 149 6.06 18.03 -4.12
CA VAL A 149 6.55 18.07 -2.74
C VAL A 149 7.87 17.31 -2.64
N PRO A 150 8.94 17.90 -2.05
CA PRO A 150 10.17 17.19 -1.79
C PRO A 150 9.95 15.99 -0.87
N VAL A 151 10.59 14.87 -1.17
CA VAL A 151 10.44 13.65 -0.36
C VAL A 151 11.77 13.01 -0.06
N ILE A 152 11.82 12.34 1.08
CA ILE A 152 12.87 11.39 1.45
C ILE A 152 12.32 10.00 1.22
N PRO A 153 12.79 9.24 0.22
CA PRO A 153 12.27 7.91 -0.03
C PRO A 153 12.62 6.94 1.09
N GLY A 154 11.75 5.99 1.34
CA GLY A 154 11.95 4.97 2.38
C GLY A 154 13.26 4.19 2.24
N THR A 155 13.78 4.05 1.02
CA THR A 155 15.11 3.44 0.79
C THR A 155 16.26 4.28 1.32
N SER A 156 16.15 5.62 1.26
CA SER A 156 17.15 6.51 1.84
C SER A 156 17.11 6.44 3.36
N TRP A 157 15.91 6.42 3.95
CA TRP A 157 15.74 6.19 5.38
C TRP A 157 16.28 4.82 5.83
N ALA A 158 15.91 3.75 5.12
CA ALA A 158 16.39 2.40 5.44
C ALA A 158 17.93 2.32 5.36
N GLY A 159 18.53 2.94 4.36
CA GLY A 159 19.98 3.01 4.21
C GLY A 159 20.66 3.75 5.36
N ALA A 160 20.12 4.92 5.74
CA ALA A 160 20.64 5.71 6.85
C ALA A 160 20.52 4.97 8.20
N VAL A 161 19.36 4.39 8.48
CA VAL A 161 19.12 3.61 9.71
C VAL A 161 20.02 2.39 9.73
N ARG A 162 20.11 1.63 8.63
CA ARG A 162 21.02 0.47 8.52
C ARG A 162 22.47 0.85 8.84
N SER A 163 22.97 1.93 8.22
CA SER A 163 24.34 2.39 8.44
C SER A 163 24.57 2.82 9.90
N ARG A 164 23.62 3.57 10.47
CA ARG A 164 23.71 3.99 11.87
C ARG A 164 23.65 2.80 12.85
N THR A 165 22.77 1.84 12.59
CA THR A 165 22.67 0.62 13.40
C THR A 165 23.97 -0.17 13.36
N LYS A 166 24.59 -0.33 12.17
CA LYS A 166 25.88 -0.99 12.04
C LYS A 166 26.96 -0.31 12.90
N LYS A 167 26.98 1.02 12.89
CA LYS A 167 27.92 1.79 13.71
C LYS A 167 27.67 1.58 15.21
N LEU A 168 26.40 1.66 15.65
CA LEU A 168 26.06 1.43 17.06
C LEU A 168 26.41 0.03 17.55
N LEU A 169 26.18 -0.99 16.74
CA LEU A 169 26.56 -2.37 17.09
C LEU A 169 28.09 -2.50 17.27
N LYS A 170 28.89 -1.81 16.47
CA LYS A 170 30.33 -1.74 16.64
C LYS A 170 30.72 -1.00 17.93
N ASP A 171 30.09 0.13 18.20
CA ASP A 171 30.32 0.92 19.42
C ASP A 171 29.95 0.11 20.70
N LEU A 172 29.02 -0.84 20.59
CA LEU A 172 28.63 -1.79 21.64
C LEU A 172 29.51 -3.05 21.72
N ASN A 173 30.65 -3.07 21.01
CA ASN A 173 31.60 -4.19 20.96
C ASN A 173 31.01 -5.50 20.41
N CYS A 174 29.96 -5.46 19.59
CA CYS A 174 29.50 -6.63 18.85
C CYS A 174 30.55 -7.04 17.81
N SER A 175 30.80 -8.34 17.69
CA SER A 175 31.69 -8.85 16.65
C SER A 175 31.11 -8.48 15.25
N GLU A 176 31.99 -8.30 14.27
CA GLU A 176 31.56 -7.89 12.91
C GLU A 176 30.59 -8.90 12.30
N GLU A 177 30.85 -10.20 12.51
CA GLU A 177 29.96 -11.25 12.01
C GLU A 177 28.56 -11.25 12.68
N ALA A 178 28.51 -10.98 14.00
CA ALA A 178 27.24 -10.87 14.71
C ALA A 178 26.47 -9.64 14.25
N ALA A 179 27.14 -8.50 14.11
CA ALA A 179 26.55 -7.26 13.62
C ALA A 179 26.00 -7.43 12.20
N GLU A 180 26.73 -8.08 11.30
CA GLU A 180 26.25 -8.34 9.94
C GLU A 180 25.04 -9.28 9.90
N ARG A 181 25.03 -10.35 10.70
CA ARG A 181 23.88 -11.25 10.80
C ARG A 181 22.64 -10.50 11.26
N MET A 182 22.75 -9.67 12.30
CA MET A 182 21.62 -8.87 12.81
C MET A 182 21.11 -7.88 11.76
N ILE A 183 22.01 -7.14 11.14
CA ILE A 183 21.69 -6.15 10.09
C ILE A 183 21.01 -6.82 8.89
N ASN A 184 21.53 -7.96 8.46
CA ASN A 184 20.96 -8.69 7.34
C ASN A 184 19.58 -9.29 7.68
N GLY A 185 19.38 -9.72 8.93
CA GLY A 185 18.08 -10.18 9.41
C GLY A 185 17.03 -9.07 9.45
N TRP A 186 17.40 -7.85 9.85
CA TRP A 186 16.45 -6.73 9.99
C TRP A 186 16.19 -5.98 8.67
N PHE A 187 17.22 -5.78 7.86
CA PHE A 187 17.14 -4.94 6.65
C PHE A 187 17.18 -5.75 5.35
N GLY A 188 17.37 -7.06 5.44
CA GLY A 188 17.61 -7.90 4.28
C GLY A 188 19.04 -7.76 3.74
N TYR A 189 19.41 -8.64 2.82
CA TYR A 189 20.68 -8.60 2.11
C TYR A 189 20.49 -8.95 0.63
N VAL A 190 21.45 -8.52 -0.18
CA VAL A 190 21.53 -8.90 -1.58
C VAL A 190 22.69 -9.89 -1.68
N ASP A 191 22.40 -11.12 -2.12
CA ASP A 191 23.41 -12.11 -2.36
C ASP A 191 24.21 -11.70 -3.60
N GLY A 192 25.48 -11.35 -3.42
CA GLY A 192 26.35 -10.87 -4.54
C GLY A 192 26.60 -11.88 -5.65
N LYS A 193 26.05 -13.09 -5.54
CA LYS A 193 26.08 -14.13 -6.58
C LYS A 193 24.84 -14.15 -7.50
N ALA A 194 23.93 -13.18 -7.37
CA ALA A 194 22.74 -13.11 -8.20
C ALA A 194 23.00 -12.49 -9.59
N GLY A 195 24.03 -12.98 -10.28
CA GLY A 195 24.12 -12.93 -11.75
C GLY A 195 23.38 -14.06 -12.43
N GLU A 196 22.94 -15.09 -11.70
CA GLU A 196 22.16 -16.21 -12.21
C GLU A 196 20.75 -16.17 -11.60
N GLY A 197 19.79 -15.81 -12.44
CA GLY A 197 18.40 -15.72 -12.06
C GLY A 197 17.85 -17.06 -11.54
N LYS A 198 17.56 -17.12 -10.25
CA LYS A 198 16.57 -18.04 -9.74
C LYS A 198 15.29 -17.26 -9.43
N LYS A 199 14.39 -17.31 -10.41
CA LYS A 199 12.97 -17.07 -10.18
C LYS A 199 12.47 -18.11 -9.15
N LYS A 200 11.95 -17.64 -8.06
CA LYS A 200 10.96 -18.36 -7.27
C LYS A 200 9.66 -17.59 -7.27
#